data_5269f1f72fac3647a38983986b09b25d
#
_entry.id   5269f1f72fac3647a38983986b09b25d
#
_cell.length_a   1.000
_cell.length_b   1.000
_cell.length_c   1.000
_cell.angle_alpha   90.00
_cell.angle_beta   90.00
_cell.angle_gamma   90.00
#
_symmetry.space_group_name_H-M   'P 1'
#
loop_
_entity.id
_entity.type
_entity.pdbx_description
1 polymer ?
#
loop_
_entity_poly.entity_id
_entity_poly.type
_entity_poly.pdbx_seq_one_letter_code
_entity_poly.pdbx_strand_id
1 'polypeptide(L)'
;MEPITKVDISDLIDRSRIGTFQVGIFILCGLCLIMDGFDVQAIGYVAPALRQEWKIAPVVLGSVLSAALYGVLFGSILLSMLADKIGRRPVLVGACLFFATVSILTGLTGSVPQLVAMRFIAGLALGSIMPNAMALVGEYAPRRARVALMIVVGNGFTAGAAIGGFVAFWLIPRFGWRSVFYFGGAVPLVIGIFMFFMLPESLQFLTLHGKDPQKLGRWLRRIDAAAPAGGAVQYVVPEQRRRGTPVVKLFQNQLAPRTILLWTVYFMNLLNLYFLSSWLPTVATPLVQAAGISGAYALLLGTVLQIGGVAGSLGLGWFVQRSGFVGALMTCFVLAGVSIAWIGQPGISLVGLFGVVFVAGIGIVGGQSALNALAATLYPTDLRSTGIGSGLGVGRIGSIVGPTLAGILLSLHWTTHQLFLAAAVPAFVSAVVMIGMRGVIRANAHAGREHQVMVH
;
A
#
# COMPACT_ATOMS: atom_id res chain seq x y z
N MET A 1 -26.38 -41.07 -17.48
CA MET A 1 -25.76 -39.86 -16.85
C MET A 1 -24.69 -39.38 -17.81
N GLU A 2 -24.84 -38.20 -18.37
CA GLU A 2 -23.75 -37.59 -19.14
C GLU A 2 -22.52 -37.41 -18.26
N PRO A 3 -21.29 -37.67 -18.75
CA PRO A 3 -20.07 -37.51 -17.95
C PRO A 3 -19.91 -36.03 -17.55
N ILE A 4 -19.84 -35.78 -16.27
CA ILE A 4 -19.60 -34.41 -15.74
C ILE A 4 -18.20 -33.97 -16.17
N THR A 5 -18.12 -32.98 -17.05
CA THR A 5 -16.85 -32.42 -17.50
C THR A 5 -16.31 -31.48 -16.41
N LYS A 6 -15.18 -31.85 -15.79
CA LYS A 6 -14.49 -30.99 -14.84
C LYS A 6 -13.63 -29.99 -15.58
N VAL A 7 -13.84 -28.69 -15.34
CA VAL A 7 -13.06 -27.61 -15.95
C VAL A 7 -12.31 -26.84 -14.87
N ASP A 8 -10.98 -26.86 -14.96
CA ASP A 8 -10.11 -26.05 -14.11
C ASP A 8 -10.11 -24.61 -14.63
N ILE A 9 -10.60 -23.69 -13.80
CA ILE A 9 -10.69 -22.27 -14.14
C ILE A 9 -9.29 -21.65 -14.31
N SER A 10 -8.31 -22.06 -13.50
CA SER A 10 -6.95 -21.52 -13.57
C SER A 10 -6.27 -21.90 -14.87
N ASP A 11 -6.43 -23.15 -15.32
CA ASP A 11 -5.87 -23.61 -16.58
C ASP A 11 -6.52 -22.92 -17.79
N LEU A 12 -7.82 -22.65 -17.73
CA LEU A 12 -8.52 -21.92 -18.78
C LEU A 12 -7.99 -20.49 -18.91
N ILE A 13 -7.81 -19.78 -17.79
CA ILE A 13 -7.24 -18.43 -17.79
C ILE A 13 -5.79 -18.45 -18.27
N ASP A 14 -4.99 -19.44 -17.90
CA ASP A 14 -3.57 -19.54 -18.25
C ASP A 14 -3.36 -19.77 -19.75
N ARG A 15 -4.26 -20.51 -20.40
CA ARG A 15 -4.22 -20.76 -21.86
C ARG A 15 -4.76 -19.60 -22.68
N SER A 16 -5.66 -18.79 -22.11
CA SER A 16 -6.29 -17.67 -22.80
C SER A 16 -5.31 -16.51 -23.04
N ARG A 17 -5.56 -15.72 -24.08
CA ARG A 17 -4.91 -14.41 -24.25
C ARG A 17 -5.64 -13.38 -23.39
N ILE A 18 -4.92 -12.39 -22.87
CA ILE A 18 -5.50 -11.28 -22.14
C ILE A 18 -6.41 -10.49 -23.09
N GLY A 19 -7.72 -10.57 -22.86
CA GLY A 19 -8.72 -9.87 -23.65
C GLY A 19 -9.11 -8.52 -23.05
N THR A 20 -9.94 -7.76 -23.79
CA THR A 20 -10.44 -6.44 -23.38
C THR A 20 -11.24 -6.50 -22.07
N PHE A 21 -11.92 -7.60 -21.80
CA PHE A 21 -12.65 -7.83 -20.55
C PHE A 21 -11.72 -7.84 -19.34
N GLN A 22 -10.60 -8.59 -19.39
CA GLN A 22 -9.61 -8.67 -18.32
C GLN A 22 -8.88 -7.32 -18.14
N VAL A 23 -8.54 -6.65 -19.26
CA VAL A 23 -7.94 -5.30 -19.23
C VAL A 23 -8.87 -4.32 -18.53
N GLY A 24 -10.18 -4.37 -18.80
CA GLY A 24 -11.18 -3.54 -18.11
C GLY A 24 -11.18 -3.75 -16.59
N ILE A 25 -11.06 -5.01 -16.12
CA ILE A 25 -10.95 -5.34 -14.69
C ILE A 25 -9.68 -4.72 -14.10
N PHE A 26 -8.54 -4.89 -14.77
CA PHE A 26 -7.25 -4.37 -14.29
C PHE A 26 -7.23 -2.85 -14.22
N ILE A 27 -7.83 -2.17 -15.22
CA ILE A 27 -7.99 -0.71 -15.23
C ILE A 27 -8.87 -0.26 -14.06
N LEU A 28 -10.05 -0.86 -13.87
CA LEU A 28 -10.95 -0.49 -12.77
C LEU A 28 -10.31 -0.69 -11.40
N CYS A 29 -9.64 -1.83 -11.18
CA CYS A 29 -8.90 -2.09 -9.95
C CYS A 29 -7.74 -1.08 -9.78
N GLY A 30 -7.01 -0.77 -10.85
CA GLY A 30 -5.93 0.21 -10.85
C GLY A 30 -6.41 1.62 -10.52
N LEU A 31 -7.50 2.08 -11.13
CA LEU A 31 -8.12 3.38 -10.84
C LEU A 31 -8.59 3.46 -9.38
N CYS A 32 -9.16 2.37 -8.85
CA CYS A 32 -9.56 2.30 -7.45
C CYS A 32 -8.36 2.44 -6.51
N LEU A 33 -7.22 1.79 -6.82
CA LEU A 33 -5.98 1.91 -6.05
C LEU A 33 -5.33 3.29 -6.20
N ILE A 34 -5.44 3.94 -7.37
CA ILE A 34 -5.00 5.33 -7.54
C ILE A 34 -5.77 6.24 -6.59
N MET A 35 -7.07 6.08 -6.46
CA MET A 35 -7.88 6.89 -5.55
C MET A 35 -7.66 6.56 -4.08
N ASP A 36 -7.35 5.31 -3.76
CA ASP A 36 -6.92 4.90 -2.41
C ASP A 36 -5.62 5.62 -2.01
N GLY A 37 -4.60 5.58 -2.88
CA GLY A 37 -3.34 6.29 -2.66
C GLY A 37 -3.49 7.81 -2.59
N PHE A 38 -4.35 8.39 -3.45
CA PHE A 38 -4.70 9.80 -3.41
C PHE A 38 -5.25 10.21 -2.04
N ASP A 39 -6.25 9.49 -1.53
CA ASP A 39 -6.92 9.87 -0.29
C ASP A 39 -6.06 9.69 0.96
N VAL A 40 -5.31 8.60 1.03
CA VAL A 40 -4.38 8.35 2.15
C VAL A 40 -3.39 9.51 2.30
N GLN A 41 -2.97 10.12 1.18
CA GLN A 41 -2.06 11.26 1.17
C GLN A 41 -2.75 12.62 1.26
N ALA A 42 -4.03 12.71 0.87
CA ALA A 42 -4.79 13.97 0.80
C ALA A 42 -4.72 14.78 2.10
N ILE A 43 -4.85 14.10 3.26
CA ILE A 43 -4.80 14.77 4.56
C ILE A 43 -3.44 15.41 4.85
N GLY A 44 -2.32 14.78 4.41
CA GLY A 44 -0.98 15.35 4.51
C GLY A 44 -0.80 16.61 3.66
N TYR A 45 -1.38 16.64 2.46
CA TYR A 45 -1.35 17.81 1.59
C TYR A 45 -2.23 18.95 2.10
N VAL A 46 -3.35 18.62 2.74
CA VAL A 46 -4.29 19.59 3.31
C VAL A 46 -3.80 20.15 4.65
N ALA A 47 -2.96 19.42 5.37
CA ALA A 47 -2.52 19.74 6.72
C ALA A 47 -1.96 21.16 6.93
N PRO A 48 -1.12 21.74 6.03
CA PRO A 48 -0.63 23.10 6.19
C PRO A 48 -1.78 24.13 6.20
N ALA A 49 -2.71 24.02 5.24
CA ALA A 49 -3.86 24.93 5.12
C ALA A 49 -4.84 24.76 6.30
N LEU A 50 -5.11 23.52 6.71
CA LEU A 50 -5.95 23.21 7.84
C LEU A 50 -5.37 23.78 9.15
N ARG A 51 -4.05 23.62 9.37
CA ARG A 51 -3.36 24.19 10.54
C ARG A 51 -3.47 25.71 10.58
N GLN A 52 -3.36 26.37 9.43
CA GLN A 52 -3.46 27.82 9.32
C GLN A 52 -4.90 28.31 9.59
N GLU A 53 -5.92 27.67 9.00
CA GLU A 53 -7.32 28.07 9.10
C GLU A 53 -7.89 27.81 10.50
N TRP A 54 -7.65 26.62 11.07
CA TRP A 54 -8.22 26.22 12.34
C TRP A 54 -7.29 26.39 13.53
N LYS A 55 -6.06 26.90 13.33
CA LYS A 55 -5.02 27.11 14.35
C LYS A 55 -4.76 25.88 15.23
N ILE A 56 -4.72 24.71 14.58
CA ILE A 56 -4.61 23.41 15.24
C ILE A 56 -3.19 23.23 15.81
N ALA A 57 -3.11 22.81 17.09
CA ALA A 57 -1.85 22.42 17.71
C ALA A 57 -1.25 21.17 17.02
N PRO A 58 0.09 21.03 16.94
CA PRO A 58 0.73 19.92 16.26
C PRO A 58 0.31 18.53 16.75
N VAL A 59 0.12 18.34 18.06
CA VAL A 59 -0.33 17.06 18.62
C VAL A 59 -1.72 16.66 18.13
N VAL A 60 -2.63 17.63 18.03
CA VAL A 60 -3.99 17.42 17.53
C VAL A 60 -3.95 17.14 16.02
N LEU A 61 -3.10 17.86 15.27
CA LEU A 61 -2.90 17.58 13.86
C LEU A 61 -2.36 16.16 13.63
N GLY A 62 -1.45 15.68 14.47
CA GLY A 62 -0.96 14.30 14.43
C GLY A 62 -2.10 13.27 14.55
N SER A 63 -3.08 13.52 15.44
CA SER A 63 -4.27 12.67 15.56
C SER A 63 -5.15 12.69 14.32
N VAL A 64 -5.32 13.85 13.67
CA VAL A 64 -6.05 13.99 12.41
C VAL A 64 -5.37 13.19 11.30
N LEU A 65 -4.03 13.30 11.20
CA LEU A 65 -3.23 12.59 10.19
C LEU A 65 -3.26 11.06 10.37
N SER A 66 -3.34 10.59 11.60
CA SER A 66 -3.38 9.15 11.94
C SER A 66 -4.79 8.56 11.88
N ALA A 67 -5.85 9.36 11.94
CA ALA A 67 -7.22 8.88 12.08
C ALA A 67 -7.64 7.88 10.99
N ALA A 68 -7.35 8.18 9.72
CA ALA A 68 -7.64 7.28 8.61
C ALA A 68 -6.85 5.96 8.71
N LEU A 69 -5.62 5.99 9.22
CA LEU A 69 -4.75 4.82 9.33
C LEU A 69 -5.27 3.83 10.39
N TYR A 70 -5.86 4.35 11.50
CA TYR A 70 -6.61 3.51 12.43
C TYR A 70 -7.81 2.85 11.73
N GLY A 71 -8.57 3.62 10.94
CA GLY A 71 -9.67 3.08 10.15
C GLY A 71 -9.21 1.97 9.19
N VAL A 72 -8.12 2.20 8.45
CA VAL A 72 -7.52 1.22 7.52
C VAL A 72 -7.11 -0.06 8.25
N LEU A 73 -6.54 0.04 9.46
CA LEU A 73 -6.16 -1.13 10.26
C LEU A 73 -7.39 -2.01 10.57
N PHE A 74 -8.44 -1.42 11.14
CA PHE A 74 -9.66 -2.17 11.46
C PHE A 74 -10.42 -2.62 10.21
N GLY A 75 -10.55 -1.75 9.22
CA GLY A 75 -11.24 -2.04 7.96
C GLY A 75 -10.60 -3.18 7.18
N SER A 76 -9.28 -3.26 7.15
CA SER A 76 -8.57 -4.35 6.47
C SER A 76 -8.88 -5.73 7.04
N ILE A 77 -9.14 -5.83 8.34
CA ILE A 77 -9.50 -7.09 9.00
C ILE A 77 -11.00 -7.38 8.79
N LEU A 78 -11.85 -6.43 9.19
CA LEU A 78 -13.30 -6.64 9.21
C LEU A 78 -13.90 -6.83 7.81
N LEU A 79 -13.55 -5.96 6.87
CA LEU A 79 -14.12 -6.01 5.52
C LEU A 79 -13.49 -7.09 4.65
N SER A 80 -12.23 -7.51 4.91
CA SER A 80 -11.67 -8.69 4.24
C SER A 80 -12.39 -9.97 4.66
N MET A 81 -12.71 -10.13 5.94
CA MET A 81 -13.53 -11.24 6.42
C MET A 81 -14.94 -11.22 5.84
N LEU A 82 -15.51 -10.04 5.64
CA LEU A 82 -16.80 -9.88 4.98
C LEU A 82 -16.73 -10.28 3.50
N ALA A 83 -15.65 -9.90 2.80
CA ALA A 83 -15.45 -10.27 1.39
C ALA A 83 -15.38 -11.78 1.17
N ASP A 84 -14.85 -12.54 2.12
CA ASP A 84 -14.85 -14.00 2.08
C ASP A 84 -16.26 -14.62 2.23
N LYS A 85 -17.21 -13.89 2.83
CA LYS A 85 -18.60 -14.37 3.05
C LYS A 85 -19.56 -13.95 1.96
N ILE A 86 -19.51 -12.70 1.51
CA ILE A 86 -20.49 -12.13 0.57
C ILE A 86 -19.95 -11.96 -0.84
N GLY A 87 -18.64 -12.10 -1.05
CA GLY A 87 -17.93 -11.93 -2.32
C GLY A 87 -17.03 -10.68 -2.32
N ARG A 88 -16.08 -10.68 -3.24
CA ARG A 88 -15.08 -9.58 -3.34
C ARG A 88 -15.64 -8.35 -4.03
N ARG A 89 -16.47 -8.55 -5.07
CA ARG A 89 -17.09 -7.46 -5.84
C ARG A 89 -17.99 -6.56 -4.97
N PRO A 90 -19.00 -7.07 -4.22
CA PRO A 90 -19.88 -6.20 -3.43
C PRO A 90 -19.11 -5.44 -2.35
N VAL A 91 -18.08 -6.04 -1.73
CA VAL A 91 -17.26 -5.35 -0.73
C VAL A 91 -16.41 -4.26 -1.38
N LEU A 92 -15.75 -4.54 -2.51
CA LEU A 92 -14.90 -3.56 -3.19
C LEU A 92 -15.71 -2.39 -3.76
N VAL A 93 -16.83 -2.67 -4.43
CA VAL A 93 -17.74 -1.63 -4.98
C VAL A 93 -18.37 -0.82 -3.84
N GLY A 94 -18.89 -1.51 -2.81
CA GLY A 94 -19.48 -0.86 -1.64
C GLY A 94 -18.48 0.01 -0.90
N ALA A 95 -17.25 -0.46 -0.68
CA ALA A 95 -16.17 0.31 -0.06
C ALA A 95 -15.81 1.55 -0.89
N CYS A 96 -15.71 1.42 -2.22
CA CYS A 96 -15.40 2.54 -3.10
C CYS A 96 -16.49 3.62 -3.06
N LEU A 97 -17.77 3.25 -3.18
CA LEU A 97 -18.89 4.20 -3.12
C LEU A 97 -19.07 4.82 -1.73
N PHE A 98 -18.93 4.02 -0.68
CA PHE A 98 -19.00 4.50 0.71
C PHE A 98 -17.87 5.48 1.01
N PHE A 99 -16.63 5.13 0.66
CA PHE A 99 -15.48 6.01 0.77
C PHE A 99 -15.67 7.32 0.01
N ALA A 100 -16.15 7.27 -1.25
CA ALA A 100 -16.45 8.45 -2.07
C ALA A 100 -17.41 9.41 -1.36
N THR A 101 -18.48 8.87 -0.80
CA THR A 101 -19.48 9.64 -0.04
C THR A 101 -18.88 10.27 1.20
N VAL A 102 -18.13 9.49 2.00
CA VAL A 102 -17.48 9.98 3.23
C VAL A 102 -16.42 11.04 2.92
N SER A 103 -15.68 10.90 1.81
CA SER A 103 -14.71 11.92 1.36
C SER A 103 -15.40 13.26 1.05
N ILE A 104 -16.53 13.26 0.35
CA ILE A 104 -17.32 14.49 0.11
C ILE A 104 -17.79 15.08 1.45
N LEU A 105 -18.32 14.25 2.35
CA LEU A 105 -18.76 14.70 3.69
C LEU A 105 -17.59 15.25 4.52
N THR A 106 -16.36 14.73 4.33
CA THR A 106 -15.15 15.26 4.97
C THR A 106 -14.91 16.72 4.57
N GLY A 107 -15.18 17.09 3.33
CA GLY A 107 -15.10 18.50 2.88
C GLY A 107 -16.11 19.45 3.55
N LEU A 108 -17.20 18.91 4.13
CA LEU A 108 -18.24 19.68 4.83
C LEU A 108 -17.97 19.84 6.34
N THR A 109 -16.92 19.22 6.87
CA THR A 109 -16.63 19.29 8.31
C THR A 109 -16.28 20.70 8.77
N GLY A 110 -16.82 21.10 9.91
CA GLY A 110 -16.60 22.41 10.53
C GLY A 110 -15.76 22.36 11.82
N SER A 111 -15.37 21.15 12.27
CA SER A 111 -14.60 20.98 13.50
C SER A 111 -13.62 19.82 13.44
N VAL A 112 -12.56 19.87 14.27
CA VAL A 112 -11.54 18.81 14.35
C VAL A 112 -12.14 17.45 14.72
N PRO A 113 -13.03 17.31 15.73
CA PRO A 113 -13.63 16.02 16.06
C PRO A 113 -14.42 15.41 14.87
N GLN A 114 -15.17 16.23 14.14
CA GLN A 114 -15.88 15.77 12.93
C GLN A 114 -14.90 15.29 11.86
N LEU A 115 -13.82 16.03 11.62
CA LEU A 115 -12.80 15.66 10.66
C LEU A 115 -12.13 14.33 11.04
N VAL A 116 -11.74 14.16 12.31
CA VAL A 116 -11.16 12.90 12.82
C VAL A 116 -12.13 11.73 12.62
N ALA A 117 -13.40 11.90 12.96
CA ALA A 117 -14.42 10.88 12.79
C ALA A 117 -14.60 10.50 11.31
N MET A 118 -14.73 11.50 10.42
CA MET A 118 -14.89 11.24 8.98
C MET A 118 -13.64 10.57 8.39
N ARG A 119 -12.43 10.97 8.80
CA ARG A 119 -11.19 10.32 8.36
C ARG A 119 -11.09 8.87 8.84
N PHE A 120 -11.47 8.58 10.08
CA PHE A 120 -11.53 7.21 10.59
C PHE A 120 -12.53 6.35 9.79
N ILE A 121 -13.73 6.87 9.55
CA ILE A 121 -14.79 6.17 8.79
C ILE A 121 -14.35 5.95 7.33
N ALA A 122 -13.72 6.94 6.68
CA ALA A 122 -13.15 6.78 5.35
C ALA A 122 -12.08 5.66 5.34
N GLY A 123 -11.21 5.65 6.34
CA GLY A 123 -10.18 4.63 6.52
C GLY A 123 -10.74 3.20 6.62
N LEU A 124 -11.88 3.00 7.30
CA LEU A 124 -12.53 1.68 7.36
C LEU A 124 -12.81 1.12 5.96
N ALA A 125 -13.33 1.93 5.06
CA ALA A 125 -13.58 1.51 3.68
C ALA A 125 -12.28 1.24 2.92
N LEU A 126 -11.31 2.17 2.98
CA LEU A 126 -10.02 2.08 2.30
C LEU A 126 -9.25 0.81 2.68
N GLY A 127 -9.36 0.35 3.94
CA GLY A 127 -8.68 -0.85 4.40
C GLY A 127 -8.99 -2.11 3.60
N SER A 128 -10.15 -2.18 2.96
CA SER A 128 -10.57 -3.34 2.16
C SER A 128 -10.24 -3.21 0.66
N ILE A 129 -9.96 -2.01 0.16
CA ILE A 129 -9.81 -1.76 -1.29
C ILE A 129 -8.62 -2.53 -1.84
N MET A 130 -7.43 -2.28 -1.31
CA MET A 130 -6.20 -2.90 -1.83
C MET A 130 -6.23 -4.44 -1.82
N PRO A 131 -6.56 -5.14 -0.71
CA PRO A 131 -6.56 -6.60 -0.71
C PRO A 131 -7.58 -7.21 -1.67
N ASN A 132 -8.78 -6.64 -1.79
CA ASN A 132 -9.81 -7.17 -2.70
C ASN A 132 -9.50 -6.87 -4.17
N ALA A 133 -9.00 -5.68 -4.50
CA ALA A 133 -8.57 -5.33 -5.85
C ALA A 133 -7.42 -6.24 -6.32
N MET A 134 -6.38 -6.42 -5.47
CA MET A 134 -5.25 -7.28 -5.80
C MET A 134 -5.63 -8.73 -5.94
N ALA A 135 -6.58 -9.21 -5.13
CA ALA A 135 -7.11 -10.56 -5.25
C ALA A 135 -7.84 -10.77 -6.58
N LEU A 136 -8.72 -9.83 -6.99
CA LEU A 136 -9.39 -9.90 -8.29
C LEU A 136 -8.39 -9.87 -9.45
N VAL A 137 -7.39 -8.97 -9.41
CA VAL A 137 -6.32 -8.93 -10.42
C VAL A 137 -5.59 -10.28 -10.49
N GLY A 138 -5.24 -10.86 -9.35
CA GLY A 138 -4.55 -12.15 -9.28
C GLY A 138 -5.37 -13.31 -9.83
N GLU A 139 -6.70 -13.30 -9.65
CA GLU A 139 -7.60 -14.34 -10.16
C GLU A 139 -7.85 -14.25 -11.68
N TYR A 140 -7.96 -13.04 -12.21
CA TYR A 140 -8.22 -12.83 -13.64
C TYR A 140 -6.96 -12.76 -14.50
N ALA A 141 -5.76 -12.71 -13.88
CA ALA A 141 -4.49 -12.67 -14.58
C ALA A 141 -3.91 -14.07 -14.84
N PRO A 142 -3.49 -14.40 -16.09
CA PRO A 142 -2.79 -15.65 -16.37
C PRO A 142 -1.45 -15.68 -15.63
N ARG A 143 -0.99 -16.88 -15.21
CA ARG A 143 0.25 -17.08 -14.40
C ARG A 143 1.45 -16.36 -15.00
N ARG A 144 1.60 -16.41 -16.34
CA ARG A 144 2.72 -15.79 -17.08
C ARG A 144 2.79 -14.25 -16.89
N ALA A 145 1.68 -13.56 -16.66
CA ALA A 145 1.61 -12.10 -16.52
C ALA A 145 1.16 -11.63 -15.12
N ARG A 146 0.72 -12.57 -14.27
CA ARG A 146 0.09 -12.25 -12.96
C ARG A 146 0.95 -11.32 -12.10
N VAL A 147 2.21 -11.65 -11.90
CA VAL A 147 3.12 -10.86 -11.06
C VAL A 147 3.32 -9.47 -11.63
N ALA A 148 3.55 -9.35 -12.93
CA ALA A 148 3.73 -8.04 -13.59
C ALA A 148 2.47 -7.18 -13.50
N LEU A 149 1.29 -7.75 -13.74
CA LEU A 149 0.02 -7.04 -13.64
C LEU A 149 -0.27 -6.59 -12.20
N MET A 150 0.00 -7.45 -11.21
CA MET A 150 -0.16 -7.08 -9.80
C MET A 150 0.79 -5.94 -9.41
N ILE A 151 2.03 -5.93 -9.91
CA ILE A 151 2.97 -4.82 -9.68
C ILE A 151 2.47 -3.53 -10.33
N VAL A 152 2.03 -3.59 -11.59
CA VAL A 152 1.52 -2.41 -12.31
C VAL A 152 0.30 -1.83 -11.63
N VAL A 153 -0.69 -2.67 -11.31
CA VAL A 153 -1.91 -2.25 -10.63
C VAL A 153 -1.62 -1.77 -9.21
N GLY A 154 -0.73 -2.44 -8.48
CA GLY A 154 -0.33 -2.06 -7.12
C GLY A 154 0.40 -0.71 -7.06
N ASN A 155 1.23 -0.40 -8.07
CA ASN A 155 1.86 0.92 -8.22
C ASN A 155 0.84 2.05 -8.43
N GLY A 156 -0.41 1.73 -8.76
CA GLY A 156 -1.52 2.69 -8.79
C GLY A 156 -1.64 3.47 -7.49
N PHE A 157 -1.46 2.82 -6.33
CA PHE A 157 -1.47 3.48 -5.02
C PHE A 157 -0.41 4.60 -4.94
N THR A 158 0.85 4.30 -5.28
CA THR A 158 1.94 5.29 -5.25
C THR A 158 1.73 6.39 -6.29
N ALA A 159 1.23 6.04 -7.49
CA ALA A 159 0.88 7.00 -8.52
C ALA A 159 -0.25 7.95 -8.06
N GLY A 160 -1.27 7.41 -7.39
CA GLY A 160 -2.36 8.20 -6.82
C GLY A 160 -1.88 9.17 -5.75
N ALA A 161 -1.00 8.71 -4.86
CA ALA A 161 -0.36 9.54 -3.87
C ALA A 161 0.46 10.69 -4.51
N ALA A 162 1.18 10.43 -5.60
CA ALA A 162 1.91 11.46 -6.34
C ALA A 162 0.97 12.46 -7.04
N ILE A 163 -0.08 11.97 -7.70
CA ILE A 163 -1.10 12.80 -8.35
C ILE A 163 -1.78 13.71 -7.33
N GLY A 164 -2.01 13.20 -6.11
CA GLY A 164 -2.63 13.95 -5.01
C GLY A 164 -1.93 15.27 -4.70
N GLY A 165 -0.60 15.30 -4.73
CA GLY A 165 0.15 16.54 -4.48
C GLY A 165 0.02 17.56 -5.62
N PHE A 166 -0.02 17.13 -6.88
CA PHE A 166 -0.30 18.03 -8.01
C PHE A 166 -1.72 18.60 -7.95
N VAL A 167 -2.70 17.75 -7.64
CA VAL A 167 -4.10 18.17 -7.48
C VAL A 167 -4.23 19.16 -6.31
N ALA A 168 -3.62 18.87 -5.17
CA ALA A 168 -3.61 19.75 -4.01
C ALA A 168 -2.91 21.09 -4.31
N PHE A 169 -1.75 21.05 -4.99
CA PHE A 169 -1.02 22.25 -5.43
C PHE A 169 -1.87 23.18 -6.30
N TRP A 170 -2.74 22.60 -7.14
CA TRP A 170 -3.60 23.38 -8.02
C TRP A 170 -4.91 23.83 -7.36
N LEU A 171 -5.53 22.95 -6.55
CA LEU A 171 -6.84 23.18 -5.94
C LEU A 171 -6.77 24.09 -4.70
N ILE A 172 -5.81 23.84 -3.78
CA ILE A 172 -5.81 24.51 -2.47
C ILE A 172 -5.68 26.04 -2.59
N PRO A 173 -4.78 26.61 -3.42
CA PRO A 173 -4.67 28.06 -3.54
C PRO A 173 -5.89 28.74 -4.17
N ARG A 174 -6.70 28.00 -4.96
CA ARG A 174 -7.84 28.54 -5.73
C ARG A 174 -9.18 28.33 -5.04
N PHE A 175 -9.37 27.16 -4.42
CA PHE A 175 -10.67 26.72 -3.91
C PHE A 175 -10.63 26.31 -2.44
N GLY A 176 -9.48 26.46 -1.77
CA GLY A 176 -9.27 26.04 -0.40
C GLY A 176 -9.10 24.53 -0.25
N TRP A 177 -8.71 24.08 0.96
CA TRP A 177 -8.36 22.70 1.24
C TRP A 177 -9.54 21.70 1.11
N ARG A 178 -10.77 22.17 1.32
CA ARG A 178 -12.00 21.35 1.20
C ARG A 178 -12.18 20.77 -0.21
N SER A 179 -11.72 21.50 -1.23
CA SER A 179 -11.81 21.08 -2.63
C SER A 179 -11.06 19.79 -2.93
N VAL A 180 -9.99 19.49 -2.18
CA VAL A 180 -9.25 18.24 -2.32
C VAL A 180 -10.12 17.03 -1.94
N PHE A 181 -10.95 17.16 -0.90
CA PHE A 181 -11.87 16.10 -0.49
C PHE A 181 -13.08 15.98 -1.42
N TYR A 182 -13.58 17.09 -1.98
CA TYR A 182 -14.63 17.04 -2.98
C TYR A 182 -14.15 16.33 -4.25
N PHE A 183 -12.95 16.64 -4.72
CA PHE A 183 -12.32 15.92 -5.84
C PHE A 183 -12.06 14.45 -5.48
N GLY A 184 -11.46 14.20 -4.29
CA GLY A 184 -11.18 12.87 -3.76
C GLY A 184 -12.42 12.01 -3.51
N GLY A 185 -13.62 12.59 -3.49
CA GLY A 185 -14.88 11.88 -3.42
C GLY A 185 -15.59 11.76 -4.76
N ALA A 186 -15.60 12.84 -5.58
CA ALA A 186 -16.29 12.84 -6.87
C ALA A 186 -15.71 11.81 -7.85
N VAL A 187 -14.38 11.72 -7.95
CA VAL A 187 -13.72 10.78 -8.86
C VAL A 187 -13.96 9.32 -8.47
N PRO A 188 -13.77 8.88 -7.20
CA PRO A 188 -14.11 7.51 -6.80
C PRO A 188 -15.59 7.20 -6.92
N LEU A 189 -16.49 8.17 -6.76
CA LEU A 189 -17.92 7.96 -6.96
C LEU A 189 -18.20 7.53 -8.40
N VAL A 190 -17.62 8.21 -9.38
CA VAL A 190 -17.72 7.84 -10.80
C VAL A 190 -17.10 6.47 -11.05
N ILE A 191 -15.90 6.20 -10.53
CA ILE A 191 -15.23 4.90 -10.65
C ILE A 191 -16.10 3.81 -10.02
N GLY A 192 -16.66 4.02 -8.82
CA GLY A 192 -17.51 3.06 -8.13
C GLY A 192 -18.80 2.74 -8.91
N ILE A 193 -19.38 3.73 -9.59
CA ILE A 193 -20.54 3.52 -10.49
C ILE A 193 -20.13 2.63 -11.69
N PHE A 194 -19.00 2.90 -12.34
CA PHE A 194 -18.50 2.05 -13.41
C PHE A 194 -18.19 0.62 -12.91
N MET A 195 -17.57 0.50 -11.72
CA MET A 195 -17.31 -0.81 -11.10
C MET A 195 -18.61 -1.56 -10.81
N PHE A 196 -19.65 -0.87 -10.37
CA PHE A 196 -20.96 -1.49 -10.10
C PHE A 196 -21.53 -2.19 -11.35
N PHE A 197 -21.39 -1.60 -12.54
CA PHE A 197 -21.91 -2.18 -13.78
C PHE A 197 -20.93 -3.15 -14.46
N MET A 198 -19.62 -2.91 -14.39
CA MET A 198 -18.63 -3.60 -15.22
C MET A 198 -17.78 -4.63 -14.47
N LEU A 199 -17.58 -4.48 -13.14
CA LEU A 199 -16.70 -5.37 -12.39
C LEU A 199 -17.38 -6.73 -12.17
N PRO A 200 -16.74 -7.86 -12.54
CA PRO A 200 -17.25 -9.19 -12.25
C PRO A 200 -16.98 -9.61 -10.80
N GLU A 201 -17.65 -10.66 -10.35
CA GLU A 201 -17.35 -11.31 -9.07
C GLU A 201 -16.10 -12.19 -9.19
N SER A 202 -15.47 -12.47 -8.04
CA SER A 202 -14.39 -13.42 -7.91
C SER A 202 -14.79 -14.79 -8.45
N LEU A 203 -14.01 -15.32 -9.40
CA LEU A 203 -14.21 -16.65 -9.96
C LEU A 203 -14.03 -17.73 -8.90
N GLN A 204 -13.04 -17.57 -8.02
CA GLN A 204 -12.80 -18.48 -6.89
C GLN A 204 -13.98 -18.48 -5.92
N PHE A 205 -14.50 -17.29 -5.57
CA PHE A 205 -15.65 -17.17 -4.68
C PHE A 205 -16.88 -17.90 -5.24
N LEU A 206 -17.20 -17.68 -6.52
CA LEU A 206 -18.35 -18.33 -7.18
C LEU A 206 -18.20 -19.86 -7.19
N THR A 207 -17.00 -20.35 -7.49
CA THR A 207 -16.73 -21.79 -7.57
C THR A 207 -16.81 -22.45 -6.20
N LEU A 208 -16.15 -21.87 -5.17
CA LEU A 208 -16.08 -22.45 -3.83
C LEU A 208 -17.44 -22.47 -3.10
N HIS A 209 -18.35 -21.55 -3.44
CA HIS A 209 -19.68 -21.48 -2.84
C HIS A 209 -20.77 -22.14 -3.69
N GLY A 210 -20.41 -22.73 -4.83
CA GLY A 210 -21.38 -23.37 -5.74
C GLY A 210 -22.45 -22.39 -6.26
N LYS A 211 -22.17 -21.08 -6.23
CA LYS A 211 -23.14 -20.04 -6.59
C LYS A 211 -23.14 -19.82 -8.10
N ASP A 212 -24.32 -19.95 -8.68
CA ASP A 212 -24.65 -19.56 -10.04
C ASP A 212 -23.66 -20.06 -11.13
N PRO A 213 -23.64 -21.39 -11.44
CA PRO A 213 -22.76 -21.94 -12.48
C PRO A 213 -22.97 -21.30 -13.85
N GLN A 214 -24.19 -20.82 -14.13
CA GLN A 214 -24.52 -20.15 -15.39
C GLN A 214 -23.83 -18.76 -15.48
N LYS A 215 -23.78 -18.06 -14.36
CA LYS A 215 -23.09 -16.77 -14.26
C LYS A 215 -21.59 -16.95 -14.42
N LEU A 216 -21.03 -17.98 -13.77
CA LEU A 216 -19.61 -18.34 -13.90
C LEU A 216 -19.28 -18.68 -15.36
N GLY A 217 -20.07 -19.52 -16.03
CA GLY A 217 -19.90 -19.84 -17.44
C GLY A 217 -19.97 -18.61 -18.36
N ARG A 218 -20.87 -17.65 -18.08
CA ARG A 218 -20.92 -16.38 -18.82
C ARG A 218 -19.67 -15.54 -18.69
N TRP A 219 -19.07 -15.45 -17.48
CA TRP A 219 -17.82 -14.73 -17.27
C TRP A 219 -16.65 -15.42 -17.93
N LEU A 220 -16.57 -16.76 -17.87
CA LEU A 220 -15.51 -17.54 -18.52
C LEU A 220 -15.56 -17.41 -20.04
N ARG A 221 -16.74 -17.38 -20.66
CA ARG A 221 -16.88 -17.14 -22.11
C ARG A 221 -16.43 -15.74 -22.55
N ARG A 222 -16.40 -14.75 -21.65
CA ARG A 222 -15.81 -13.44 -21.95
C ARG A 222 -14.28 -13.47 -21.95
N ILE A 223 -13.69 -14.48 -21.29
CA ILE A 223 -12.24 -14.70 -21.27
C ILE A 223 -11.83 -15.59 -22.43
N ASP A 224 -12.55 -16.70 -22.63
CA ASP A 224 -12.36 -17.63 -23.73
C ASP A 224 -13.73 -18.04 -24.28
N ALA A 225 -14.01 -17.67 -25.53
CA ALA A 225 -15.29 -17.96 -26.20
C ALA A 225 -15.57 -19.47 -26.31
N ALA A 226 -14.53 -20.31 -26.32
CA ALA A 226 -14.62 -21.77 -26.36
C ALA A 226 -14.83 -22.41 -24.98
N ALA A 227 -14.92 -21.61 -23.90
CA ALA A 227 -15.11 -22.14 -22.55
C ALA A 227 -16.42 -22.96 -22.47
N PRO A 228 -16.38 -24.22 -21.98
CA PRO A 228 -17.56 -25.05 -21.81
C PRO A 228 -18.55 -24.37 -20.87
N ALA A 229 -19.84 -24.36 -21.25
CA ALA A 229 -20.88 -23.85 -20.38
C ALA A 229 -22.15 -24.67 -20.59
N GLY A 230 -22.74 -25.10 -19.48
CA GLY A 230 -23.97 -25.93 -19.51
C GLY A 230 -24.16 -26.68 -18.19
N GLY A 231 -25.27 -27.35 -18.03
CA GLY A 231 -25.64 -28.06 -16.80
C GLY A 231 -24.75 -29.26 -16.43
N ALA A 232 -23.93 -29.78 -17.38
CA ALA A 232 -23.05 -30.91 -17.18
C ALA A 232 -21.59 -30.51 -16.86
N VAL A 233 -21.31 -29.21 -16.64
CA VAL A 233 -19.95 -28.71 -16.37
C VAL A 233 -19.77 -28.40 -14.90
N GLN A 234 -18.79 -29.06 -14.27
CA GLN A 234 -18.35 -28.75 -12.92
C GLN A 234 -17.04 -27.93 -12.98
N TYR A 235 -17.13 -26.65 -12.59
CA TYR A 235 -15.96 -25.81 -12.45
C TYR A 235 -15.22 -26.12 -11.16
N VAL A 236 -13.91 -26.26 -11.24
CA VAL A 236 -13.04 -26.56 -10.08
C VAL A 236 -11.89 -25.55 -10.01
N VAL A 237 -11.46 -25.25 -8.80
CA VAL A 237 -10.24 -24.48 -8.53
C VAL A 237 -9.28 -25.41 -7.81
N PRO A 238 -8.03 -25.57 -8.29
CA PRO A 238 -7.05 -26.49 -7.69
C PRO A 238 -6.62 -26.09 -6.29
N GLU A 239 -6.75 -24.81 -5.95
CA GLU A 239 -6.42 -24.30 -4.63
C GLU A 239 -7.47 -24.67 -3.60
N GLN A 240 -7.19 -25.76 -2.88
CA GLN A 240 -7.86 -26.01 -1.60
C GLN A 240 -7.67 -24.78 -0.70
N ARG A 241 -8.74 -24.30 -0.06
CA ARG A 241 -8.68 -23.35 1.06
C ARG A 241 -7.66 -23.86 2.08
N ARG A 242 -6.40 -23.49 1.96
CA ARG A 242 -5.44 -23.68 3.04
C ARG A 242 -5.91 -22.78 4.16
N ARG A 243 -6.45 -23.37 5.23
CA ARG A 243 -6.73 -22.65 6.48
C ARG A 243 -5.45 -21.91 6.84
N GLY A 244 -5.57 -20.58 7.06
CA GLY A 244 -4.43 -19.75 7.40
C GLY A 244 -3.61 -20.40 8.50
N THR A 245 -2.31 -20.49 8.27
CA THR A 245 -1.40 -21.10 9.25
C THR A 245 -1.28 -20.15 10.44
N PRO A 246 -1.40 -20.64 11.69
CA PRO A 246 -1.30 -19.76 12.86
C PRO A 246 0.02 -18.97 12.86
N VAL A 247 -0.04 -17.68 13.20
CA VAL A 247 1.14 -16.81 13.31
C VAL A 247 2.21 -17.40 14.23
N VAL A 248 1.81 -18.17 15.23
CA VAL A 248 2.71 -18.85 16.16
C VAL A 248 3.74 -19.74 15.43
N LYS A 249 3.40 -20.33 14.28
CA LYS A 249 4.35 -21.15 13.49
C LYS A 249 5.50 -20.32 12.90
N LEU A 250 5.36 -19.00 12.77
CA LEU A 250 6.45 -18.13 12.34
C LEU A 250 7.57 -18.00 13.39
N PHE A 251 7.29 -18.42 14.62
CA PHE A 251 8.25 -18.39 15.72
C PHE A 251 8.83 -19.80 16.05
N GLN A 252 8.47 -20.80 15.24
CA GLN A 252 8.99 -22.16 15.36
C GLN A 252 10.15 -22.41 14.38
N ASN A 253 10.89 -23.50 14.56
CA ASN A 253 11.89 -24.02 13.61
C ASN A 253 12.90 -22.97 13.09
N GLN A 254 13.49 -22.18 13.98
CA GLN A 254 14.49 -21.14 13.65
C GLN A 254 13.97 -19.99 12.75
N LEU A 255 12.65 -19.87 12.57
CA LEU A 255 12.05 -18.76 11.82
C LEU A 255 11.90 -17.49 12.68
N ALA A 256 11.90 -17.63 14.02
CA ALA A 256 11.70 -16.51 14.94
C ALA A 256 12.65 -15.32 14.69
N PRO A 257 13.98 -15.51 14.57
CA PRO A 257 14.87 -14.36 14.30
C PRO A 257 14.56 -13.65 13.00
N ARG A 258 14.24 -14.40 11.92
CA ARG A 258 13.86 -13.83 10.62
C ARG A 258 12.56 -13.02 10.73
N THR A 259 11.59 -13.56 11.45
CA THR A 259 10.29 -12.93 11.64
C THR A 259 10.43 -11.62 12.43
N ILE A 260 11.18 -11.63 13.55
CA ILE A 260 11.40 -10.44 14.38
C ILE A 260 12.14 -9.36 13.58
N LEU A 261 13.24 -9.71 12.91
CA LEU A 261 14.00 -8.76 12.11
C LEU A 261 13.15 -8.17 10.98
N LEU A 262 12.37 -9.00 10.28
CA LEU A 262 11.48 -8.57 9.23
C LEU A 262 10.38 -7.62 9.75
N TRP A 263 9.75 -7.97 10.88
CA TRP A 263 8.73 -7.14 11.52
C TRP A 263 9.29 -5.79 11.95
N THR A 264 10.52 -5.77 12.49
CA THR A 264 11.21 -4.53 12.86
C THR A 264 11.41 -3.63 11.64
N VAL A 265 11.88 -4.18 10.51
CA VAL A 265 12.07 -3.40 9.28
C VAL A 265 10.73 -2.90 8.73
N TYR A 266 9.67 -3.73 8.72
CA TYR A 266 8.34 -3.28 8.31
C TYR A 266 7.82 -2.14 9.18
N PHE A 267 7.95 -2.26 10.50
CA PHE A 267 7.52 -1.23 11.44
C PHE A 267 8.28 0.08 11.19
N MET A 268 9.61 0.04 11.16
CA MET A 268 10.47 1.21 10.99
C MET A 268 10.28 1.87 9.62
N ASN A 269 10.15 1.07 8.55
CA ASN A 269 9.97 1.61 7.21
C ASN A 269 8.59 2.28 7.04
N LEU A 270 7.51 1.64 7.51
CA LEU A 270 6.18 2.23 7.43
C LEU A 270 6.01 3.43 8.38
N LEU A 271 6.67 3.43 9.54
CA LEU A 271 6.76 4.61 10.40
C LEU A 271 7.35 5.80 9.63
N ASN A 272 8.50 5.59 8.98
CA ASN A 272 9.15 6.63 8.18
C ASN A 272 8.33 7.08 6.98
N LEU A 273 7.76 6.11 6.24
CA LEU A 273 6.96 6.40 5.06
C LEU A 273 5.79 7.33 5.41
N TYR A 274 5.03 6.98 6.44
CA TYR A 274 3.84 7.75 6.81
C TYR A 274 4.18 9.03 7.59
N PHE A 275 5.30 9.05 8.34
CA PHE A 275 5.83 10.29 8.89
C PHE A 275 6.13 11.30 7.77
N LEU A 276 6.96 10.92 6.79
CA LEU A 276 7.34 11.80 5.68
C LEU A 276 6.13 12.21 4.86
N SER A 277 5.31 11.25 4.45
CA SER A 277 4.14 11.51 3.63
C SER A 277 3.15 12.48 4.28
N SER A 278 2.96 12.39 5.60
CA SER A 278 1.98 13.20 6.32
C SER A 278 2.50 14.59 6.70
N TRP A 279 3.77 14.68 7.13
CA TRP A 279 4.30 15.90 7.73
C TRP A 279 5.20 16.71 6.81
N LEU A 280 5.80 16.10 5.79
CA LEU A 280 6.73 16.79 4.89
C LEU A 280 6.16 18.10 4.31
N PRO A 281 4.90 18.14 3.79
CA PRO A 281 4.33 19.39 3.31
C PRO A 281 4.23 20.47 4.40
N THR A 282 3.79 20.09 5.61
CA THR A 282 3.58 21.02 6.72
C THR A 282 4.90 21.57 7.27
N VAL A 283 5.89 20.70 7.46
CA VAL A 283 7.20 21.07 8.08
C VAL A 283 8.10 21.80 7.08
N ALA A 284 7.97 21.49 5.78
CA ALA A 284 8.74 22.15 4.75
C ALA A 284 8.17 23.51 4.30
N THR A 285 6.90 23.82 4.58
CA THR A 285 6.29 25.10 4.21
C THR A 285 7.11 26.32 4.67
N PRO A 286 7.57 26.42 5.94
CA PRO A 286 8.40 27.55 6.36
C PRO A 286 9.76 27.61 5.64
N LEU A 287 10.36 26.45 5.30
CA LEU A 287 11.63 26.37 4.58
C LEU A 287 11.48 26.94 3.15
N VAL A 288 10.39 26.57 2.47
CA VAL A 288 10.09 27.06 1.11
C VAL A 288 9.77 28.55 1.13
N GLN A 289 9.02 29.03 2.13
CA GLN A 289 8.71 30.45 2.30
C GLN A 289 9.94 31.30 2.62
N ALA A 290 10.88 30.79 3.44
CA ALA A 290 12.15 31.47 3.72
C ALA A 290 13.03 31.63 2.47
N ALA A 291 12.85 30.77 1.46
CA ALA A 291 13.47 30.93 0.14
C ALA A 291 12.76 31.93 -0.79
N GLY A 292 11.77 32.67 -0.30
CA GLY A 292 10.98 33.64 -1.08
C GLY A 292 9.98 33.03 -2.06
N ILE A 293 9.62 31.74 -1.87
CA ILE A 293 8.76 30.97 -2.78
C ILE A 293 7.42 30.68 -2.09
N SER A 294 6.35 30.61 -2.88
CA SER A 294 5.03 30.27 -2.35
C SER A 294 5.04 28.94 -1.58
N GLY A 295 4.49 28.93 -0.37
CA GLY A 295 4.35 27.74 0.47
C GLY A 295 3.62 26.58 -0.22
N ALA A 296 2.85 26.83 -1.28
CA ALA A 296 2.21 25.79 -2.08
C ALA A 296 3.23 24.81 -2.70
N TYR A 297 4.46 25.23 -2.99
CA TYR A 297 5.48 24.33 -3.52
C TYR A 297 5.92 23.26 -2.51
N ALA A 298 5.68 23.45 -1.21
CA ALA A 298 5.90 22.42 -0.21
C ALA A 298 5.01 21.19 -0.43
N LEU A 299 3.83 21.35 -1.04
CA LEU A 299 2.93 20.22 -1.39
C LEU A 299 3.58 19.29 -2.43
N LEU A 300 4.38 19.87 -3.36
CA LEU A 300 5.07 19.08 -4.38
C LEU A 300 6.18 18.19 -3.80
N LEU A 301 6.69 18.48 -2.60
CA LEU A 301 7.68 17.60 -1.94
C LEU A 301 7.08 16.22 -1.66
N GLY A 302 5.82 16.15 -1.23
CA GLY A 302 5.12 14.87 -1.08
C GLY A 302 5.00 14.12 -2.42
N THR A 303 4.72 14.83 -3.51
CA THR A 303 4.71 14.27 -4.86
C THR A 303 6.09 13.73 -5.26
N VAL A 304 7.16 14.49 -5.03
CA VAL A 304 8.53 14.09 -5.36
C VAL A 304 8.96 12.87 -4.57
N LEU A 305 8.57 12.78 -3.29
CA LEU A 305 8.78 11.58 -2.46
C LEU A 305 8.17 10.34 -3.14
N GLN A 306 6.94 10.44 -3.63
CA GLN A 306 6.23 9.32 -4.27
C GLN A 306 6.81 9.00 -5.66
N ILE A 307 7.20 10.00 -6.45
CA ILE A 307 7.88 9.79 -7.73
C ILE A 307 9.21 9.08 -7.51
N GLY A 308 9.98 9.47 -6.49
CA GLY A 308 11.18 8.75 -6.04
C GLY A 308 10.86 7.29 -5.71
N GLY A 309 9.73 7.05 -5.05
CA GLY A 309 9.24 5.70 -4.75
C GLY A 309 8.98 4.84 -5.98
N VAL A 310 8.31 5.41 -6.99
CA VAL A 310 8.08 4.71 -8.27
C VAL A 310 9.41 4.40 -8.95
N ALA A 311 10.31 5.39 -9.06
CA ALA A 311 11.64 5.19 -9.64
C ALA A 311 12.43 4.12 -8.88
N GLY A 312 12.37 4.15 -7.54
CA GLY A 312 12.98 3.16 -6.65
C GLY A 312 12.42 1.76 -6.89
N SER A 313 11.10 1.60 -6.92
CA SER A 313 10.46 0.28 -7.11
C SER A 313 10.84 -0.37 -8.45
N LEU A 314 11.01 0.42 -9.49
CA LEU A 314 11.43 -0.05 -10.82
C LEU A 314 12.93 -0.36 -10.86
N GLY A 315 13.77 0.52 -10.29
CA GLY A 315 15.23 0.37 -10.32
C GLY A 315 15.77 -0.68 -9.36
N LEU A 316 15.11 -0.90 -8.23
CA LEU A 316 15.54 -1.84 -7.20
C LEU A 316 15.55 -3.30 -7.66
N GLY A 317 14.68 -3.67 -8.60
CA GLY A 317 14.69 -5.02 -9.18
C GLY A 317 16.04 -5.37 -9.80
N TRP A 318 16.63 -4.45 -10.58
CA TRP A 318 17.94 -4.62 -11.16
C TRP A 318 19.08 -4.61 -10.12
N PHE A 319 18.95 -3.72 -9.10
CA PHE A 319 19.95 -3.63 -8.04
C PHE A 319 19.96 -4.88 -7.15
N VAL A 320 18.79 -5.44 -6.84
CA VAL A 320 18.63 -6.69 -6.08
C VAL A 320 19.28 -7.87 -6.83
N GLN A 321 19.18 -7.94 -8.15
CA GLN A 321 19.82 -8.99 -8.94
C GLN A 321 21.35 -8.97 -8.82
N ARG A 322 21.97 -7.79 -8.65
CA ARG A 322 23.42 -7.64 -8.52
C ARG A 322 23.95 -7.79 -7.10
N SER A 323 23.28 -7.21 -6.11
CA SER A 323 23.75 -7.11 -4.72
C SER A 323 22.98 -8.00 -3.72
N GLY A 324 21.94 -8.70 -4.22
CA GLY A 324 21.00 -9.43 -3.38
C GLY A 324 20.05 -8.51 -2.60
N PHE A 325 18.96 -9.07 -2.05
CA PHE A 325 17.96 -8.30 -1.30
C PHE A 325 18.53 -7.52 -0.13
N VAL A 326 19.39 -8.18 0.68
CA VAL A 326 19.93 -7.57 1.89
C VAL A 326 20.83 -6.39 1.56
N GLY A 327 21.75 -6.55 0.58
CA GLY A 327 22.65 -5.49 0.15
C GLY A 327 21.89 -4.30 -0.43
N ALA A 328 20.92 -4.56 -1.30
CA ALA A 328 20.10 -3.53 -1.93
C ALA A 328 19.30 -2.73 -0.89
N LEU A 329 18.57 -3.41 0.01
CA LEU A 329 17.77 -2.77 1.05
C LEU A 329 18.64 -2.00 2.06
N MET A 330 19.76 -2.55 2.47
CA MET A 330 20.70 -1.85 3.38
C MET A 330 21.17 -0.53 2.75
N THR A 331 21.61 -0.56 1.49
CA THR A 331 22.05 0.66 0.78
C THR A 331 20.89 1.67 0.67
N CYS A 332 19.69 1.21 0.33
CA CYS A 332 18.51 2.07 0.23
C CYS A 332 18.18 2.75 1.57
N PHE A 333 18.21 2.00 2.67
CA PHE A 333 17.91 2.56 3.99
C PHE A 333 18.99 3.52 4.49
N VAL A 334 20.27 3.26 4.20
CA VAL A 334 21.36 4.21 4.50
C VAL A 334 21.18 5.49 3.71
N LEU A 335 20.97 5.40 2.39
CA LEU A 335 20.74 6.57 1.54
C LEU A 335 19.51 7.35 1.98
N ALA A 336 18.42 6.65 2.32
CA ALA A 336 17.23 7.29 2.86
C ALA A 336 17.50 8.00 4.19
N GLY A 337 18.19 7.35 5.12
CA GLY A 337 18.52 7.95 6.41
C GLY A 337 19.37 9.22 6.27
N VAL A 338 20.40 9.19 5.43
CA VAL A 338 21.23 10.36 5.12
C VAL A 338 20.39 11.46 4.48
N SER A 339 19.57 11.13 3.49
CA SER A 339 18.71 12.09 2.79
C SER A 339 17.70 12.73 3.74
N ILE A 340 17.04 11.93 4.60
CA ILE A 340 16.07 12.42 5.58
C ILE A 340 16.75 13.38 6.57
N ALA A 341 17.94 13.02 7.09
CA ALA A 341 18.69 13.88 7.99
C ALA A 341 19.08 15.22 7.33
N TRP A 342 19.25 15.22 6.00
CA TRP A 342 19.61 16.42 5.26
C TRP A 342 18.44 17.35 4.98
N ILE A 343 17.19 16.87 4.94
CA ILE A 343 15.98 17.70 4.68
C ILE A 343 15.87 18.88 5.65
N GLY A 344 16.21 18.69 6.92
CA GLY A 344 16.09 19.72 7.96
C GLY A 344 17.29 20.66 8.08
N GLN A 345 18.31 20.55 7.22
CA GLN A 345 19.52 21.37 7.34
C GLN A 345 19.25 22.84 7.01
N PRO A 346 19.77 23.78 7.85
CA PRO A 346 19.70 25.20 7.53
C PRO A 346 20.42 25.54 6.24
N GLY A 347 19.82 26.39 5.41
CA GLY A 347 20.44 26.86 4.17
C GLY A 347 20.41 25.87 2.99
N ILE A 348 19.67 24.77 3.09
CA ILE A 348 19.46 23.87 1.95
C ILE A 348 18.77 24.63 0.81
N SER A 349 19.32 24.56 -0.41
CA SER A 349 18.65 25.12 -1.58
C SER A 349 17.37 24.36 -1.92
N LEU A 350 16.41 25.01 -2.56
CA LEU A 350 15.16 24.35 -2.96
C LEU A 350 15.42 23.14 -3.86
N VAL A 351 16.33 23.25 -4.82
CA VAL A 351 16.71 22.13 -5.70
C VAL A 351 17.33 20.99 -4.89
N GLY A 352 18.19 21.32 -3.92
CA GLY A 352 18.76 20.34 -2.99
C GLY A 352 17.68 19.65 -2.17
N LEU A 353 16.70 20.40 -1.65
CA LEU A 353 15.55 19.85 -0.90
C LEU A 353 14.73 18.87 -1.74
N PHE A 354 14.39 19.20 -2.98
CA PHE A 354 13.71 18.30 -3.89
C PHE A 354 14.55 17.04 -4.19
N GLY A 355 15.86 17.20 -4.38
CA GLY A 355 16.80 16.12 -4.64
C GLY A 355 16.89 15.11 -3.48
N VAL A 356 17.06 15.60 -2.24
CA VAL A 356 17.15 14.71 -1.06
C VAL A 356 15.80 14.04 -0.76
N VAL A 357 14.68 14.71 -0.98
CA VAL A 357 13.35 14.12 -0.84
C VAL A 357 13.11 13.03 -1.89
N PHE A 358 13.55 13.23 -3.12
CA PHE A 358 13.50 12.21 -4.17
C PHE A 358 14.29 10.96 -3.79
N VAL A 359 15.53 11.12 -3.28
CA VAL A 359 16.37 10.00 -2.82
C VAL A 359 15.76 9.30 -1.61
N ALA A 360 15.20 10.05 -0.65
CA ALA A 360 14.45 9.48 0.47
C ALA A 360 13.25 8.63 -0.04
N GLY A 361 12.57 9.10 -1.08
CA GLY A 361 11.49 8.35 -1.75
C GLY A 361 11.96 7.02 -2.35
N ILE A 362 13.10 7.02 -3.05
CA ILE A 362 13.71 5.78 -3.58
C ILE A 362 13.93 4.77 -2.46
N GLY A 363 14.51 5.20 -1.33
CA GLY A 363 14.86 4.29 -0.25
C GLY A 363 13.68 3.83 0.58
N ILE A 364 12.75 4.72 0.97
CA ILE A 364 11.63 4.38 1.86
C ILE A 364 10.44 3.80 1.07
N VAL A 365 9.94 4.52 0.07
CA VAL A 365 8.77 4.09 -0.69
C VAL A 365 9.14 2.96 -1.65
N GLY A 366 10.23 3.11 -2.41
CA GLY A 366 10.75 2.06 -3.29
C GLY A 366 11.22 0.84 -2.51
N GLY A 367 11.90 1.05 -1.40
CA GLY A 367 12.37 -0.01 -0.48
C GLY A 367 11.22 -0.88 0.07
N GLN A 368 10.01 -0.34 0.23
CA GLN A 368 8.84 -1.12 0.66
C GLN A 368 8.51 -2.25 -0.32
N SER A 369 8.61 -2.00 -1.62
CA SER A 369 8.37 -3.01 -2.65
C SER A 369 9.42 -4.13 -2.60
N ALA A 370 10.69 -3.78 -2.42
CA ALA A 370 11.77 -4.76 -2.28
C ALA A 370 11.67 -5.55 -0.97
N LEU A 371 11.20 -4.90 0.12
CA LEU A 371 10.94 -5.57 1.41
C LEU A 371 9.83 -6.61 1.29
N ASN A 372 8.75 -6.30 0.57
CA ASN A 372 7.68 -7.26 0.28
C ASN A 372 8.20 -8.47 -0.52
N ALA A 373 9.07 -8.22 -1.50
CA ALA A 373 9.71 -9.27 -2.28
C ALA A 373 10.66 -10.12 -1.43
N LEU A 374 11.46 -9.51 -0.54
CA LEU A 374 12.29 -10.23 0.43
C LEU A 374 11.43 -11.14 1.32
N ALA A 375 10.35 -10.60 1.88
CA ALA A 375 9.45 -11.36 2.75
C ALA A 375 8.89 -12.61 2.05
N ALA A 376 8.60 -12.53 0.75
CA ALA A 376 8.15 -13.67 -0.04
C ALA A 376 9.20 -14.78 -0.19
N THR A 377 10.49 -14.47 -0.02
CA THR A 377 11.59 -15.44 -0.11
C THR A 377 12.02 -16.04 1.23
N LEU A 378 11.68 -15.36 2.34
CA LEU A 378 12.12 -15.76 3.68
C LEU A 378 11.34 -16.94 4.27
N TYR A 379 10.12 -17.19 3.81
CA TYR A 379 9.24 -18.20 4.38
C TYR A 379 8.96 -19.34 3.40
N PRO A 380 8.80 -20.57 3.91
CA PRO A 380 8.28 -21.70 3.16
C PRO A 380 6.91 -21.36 2.56
N THR A 381 6.53 -22.06 1.48
CA THR A 381 5.32 -21.75 0.71
C THR A 381 4.03 -21.77 1.53
N ASP A 382 3.94 -22.65 2.53
CA ASP A 382 2.80 -22.80 3.44
C ASP A 382 2.67 -21.65 4.47
N LEU A 383 3.80 -21.01 4.85
CA LEU A 383 3.86 -19.91 5.82
C LEU A 383 3.97 -18.52 5.15
N ARG A 384 4.23 -18.46 3.83
CA ARG A 384 4.57 -17.23 3.12
C ARG A 384 3.51 -16.15 3.25
N SER A 385 2.24 -16.49 3.04
CA SER A 385 1.13 -15.53 3.14
C SER A 385 0.97 -14.99 4.56
N THR A 386 1.10 -15.88 5.56
CA THR A 386 1.05 -15.51 6.99
C THR A 386 2.23 -14.62 7.36
N GLY A 387 3.44 -14.94 6.88
CA GLY A 387 4.66 -14.16 7.15
C GLY A 387 4.59 -12.75 6.58
N ILE A 388 4.18 -12.59 5.31
CA ILE A 388 4.01 -11.29 4.67
C ILE A 388 2.88 -10.51 5.35
N GLY A 389 1.73 -11.14 5.56
CA GLY A 389 0.56 -10.49 6.15
C GLY A 389 0.79 -10.01 7.58
N SER A 390 1.46 -10.81 8.42
CA SER A 390 1.79 -10.41 9.79
C SER A 390 2.84 -9.30 9.82
N GLY A 391 3.84 -9.33 8.93
CA GLY A 391 4.82 -8.25 8.79
C GLY A 391 4.16 -6.92 8.39
N LEU A 392 3.27 -6.94 7.41
CA LEU A 392 2.48 -5.77 7.03
C LEU A 392 1.55 -5.30 8.17
N GLY A 393 0.97 -6.22 8.95
CA GLY A 393 0.16 -5.89 10.12
C GLY A 393 0.95 -5.12 11.17
N VAL A 394 2.16 -5.59 11.51
CA VAL A 394 3.07 -4.88 12.43
C VAL A 394 3.49 -3.53 11.83
N GLY A 395 3.79 -3.49 10.54
CA GLY A 395 4.11 -2.26 9.83
C GLY A 395 2.97 -1.22 9.87
N ARG A 396 1.69 -1.66 9.85
CA ARG A 396 0.52 -0.76 10.01
C ARG A 396 0.54 -0.01 11.34
N ILE A 397 1.02 -0.65 12.42
CA ILE A 397 1.21 0.04 13.70
C ILE A 397 2.25 1.16 13.54
N GLY A 398 3.37 0.88 12.84
CA GLY A 398 4.37 1.91 12.50
C GLY A 398 3.77 3.07 11.72
N SER A 399 2.89 2.80 10.74
CA SER A 399 2.22 3.86 9.96
C SER A 399 1.38 4.81 10.82
N ILE A 400 0.77 4.32 11.89
CA ILE A 400 -0.02 5.11 12.85
C ILE A 400 0.90 5.90 13.78
N VAL A 401 1.95 5.25 14.29
CA VAL A 401 2.90 5.84 15.23
C VAL A 401 3.66 7.01 14.60
N GLY A 402 4.05 6.90 13.33
CA GLY A 402 4.84 7.92 12.64
C GLY A 402 4.23 9.33 12.71
N PRO A 403 3.03 9.55 12.14
CA PRO A 403 2.39 10.87 12.18
C PRO A 403 2.06 11.35 13.60
N THR A 404 1.66 10.44 14.51
CA THR A 404 1.35 10.78 15.90
C THR A 404 2.60 11.25 16.64
N LEU A 405 3.71 10.52 16.51
CA LEU A 405 4.98 10.85 17.15
C LEU A 405 5.50 12.21 16.70
N ALA A 406 5.43 12.50 15.38
CA ALA A 406 5.83 13.81 14.87
C ALA A 406 5.01 14.95 15.47
N GLY A 407 3.71 14.77 15.63
CA GLY A 407 2.83 15.76 16.29
C GLY A 407 3.25 16.04 17.74
N ILE A 408 3.61 14.98 18.48
CA ILE A 408 4.11 15.09 19.86
C ILE A 408 5.45 15.83 19.89
N LEU A 409 6.43 15.46 19.06
CA LEU A 409 7.74 16.09 19.03
C LEU A 409 7.65 17.57 18.66
N LEU A 410 6.81 17.94 17.69
CA LEU A 410 6.56 19.34 17.35
C LEU A 410 5.88 20.13 18.47
N SER A 411 5.00 19.50 19.26
CA SER A 411 4.39 20.14 20.45
C SER A 411 5.38 20.37 21.58
N LEU A 412 6.47 19.58 21.62
CA LEU A 412 7.61 19.76 22.51
C LEU A 412 8.64 20.79 21.99
N HIS A 413 8.23 21.60 20.99
CA HIS A 413 9.04 22.67 20.40
C HIS A 413 10.32 22.19 19.69
N TRP A 414 10.33 20.94 19.21
CA TRP A 414 11.45 20.47 18.40
C TRP A 414 11.53 21.27 17.10
N THR A 415 12.75 21.65 16.75
CA THR A 415 13.01 22.32 15.48
C THR A 415 12.85 21.36 14.31
N THR A 416 12.62 21.92 13.11
CA THR A 416 12.56 21.12 11.87
C THR A 416 13.78 20.22 11.71
N HIS A 417 14.98 20.75 12.01
CA HIS A 417 16.23 20.00 11.95
C HIS A 417 16.24 18.79 12.91
N GLN A 418 15.90 19.00 14.18
CA GLN A 418 15.83 17.91 15.18
C GLN A 418 14.80 16.85 14.77
N LEU A 419 13.66 17.28 14.23
CA LEU A 419 12.60 16.38 13.80
C LEU A 419 13.07 15.45 12.68
N PHE A 420 13.76 15.97 11.65
CA PHE A 420 14.27 15.15 10.55
C PHE A 420 15.47 14.29 10.97
N LEU A 421 16.32 14.74 11.90
CA LEU A 421 17.33 13.89 12.51
C LEU A 421 16.72 12.70 13.24
N ALA A 422 15.67 12.92 14.03
CA ALA A 422 14.94 11.82 14.67
C ALA A 422 14.28 10.89 13.65
N ALA A 423 13.69 11.46 12.57
CA ALA A 423 13.09 10.70 11.50
C ALA A 423 14.10 9.86 10.69
N ALA A 424 15.37 10.23 10.68
CA ALA A 424 16.42 9.42 10.06
C ALA A 424 16.73 8.13 10.86
N VAL A 425 16.51 8.12 12.17
CA VAL A 425 16.84 6.99 13.05
C VAL A 425 16.17 5.69 12.61
N PRO A 426 14.84 5.62 12.32
CA PRO A 426 14.21 4.40 11.85
C PRO A 426 14.80 3.84 10.55
N ALA A 427 15.28 4.70 9.64
CA ALA A 427 15.95 4.25 8.42
C ALA A 427 17.31 3.61 8.73
N PHE A 428 18.11 4.21 9.60
CA PHE A 428 19.39 3.63 10.04
C PHE A 428 19.18 2.34 10.84
N VAL A 429 18.17 2.28 11.70
CA VAL A 429 17.79 1.04 12.41
C VAL A 429 17.44 -0.05 11.39
N SER A 430 16.65 0.27 10.36
CA SER A 430 16.34 -0.68 9.29
C SER A 430 17.61 -1.17 8.57
N ALA A 431 18.57 -0.29 8.30
CA ALA A 431 19.83 -0.68 7.67
C ALA A 431 20.65 -1.62 8.56
N VAL A 432 20.74 -1.35 9.87
CA VAL A 432 21.43 -2.22 10.84
C VAL A 432 20.74 -3.57 10.97
N VAL A 433 19.42 -3.58 11.05
CA VAL A 433 18.62 -4.82 11.10
C VAL A 433 18.85 -5.69 9.86
N MET A 434 19.05 -5.06 8.68
CA MET A 434 19.39 -5.81 7.46
C MET A 434 20.76 -6.49 7.55
N ILE A 435 21.71 -5.95 8.28
CA ILE A 435 23.02 -6.64 8.55
C ILE A 435 22.76 -7.93 9.35
N GLY A 436 21.94 -7.84 10.41
CA GLY A 436 21.52 -9.01 11.19
C GLY A 436 20.80 -10.07 10.35
N MET A 437 19.91 -9.62 9.44
CA MET A 437 19.20 -10.49 8.49
C MET A 437 20.18 -11.26 7.60
N ARG A 438 21.26 -10.63 7.12
CA ARG A 438 22.32 -11.31 6.33
C ARG A 438 22.98 -12.46 7.10
N GLY A 439 23.25 -12.26 8.39
CA GLY A 439 23.80 -13.30 9.27
C GLY A 439 22.88 -14.51 9.38
N VAL A 440 21.59 -14.24 9.65
CA VAL A 440 20.57 -15.29 9.81
C VAL A 440 20.34 -16.08 8.51
N ILE A 441 20.32 -15.41 7.37
CA ILE A 441 20.15 -16.09 6.05
C ILE A 441 21.38 -16.98 5.75
N ARG A 442 22.61 -16.51 6.04
CA ARG A 442 23.84 -17.27 5.82
C ARG A 442 23.93 -18.49 6.74
N ALA A 443 23.67 -18.32 8.03
CA ALA A 443 23.71 -19.42 9.00
C ALA A 443 22.81 -20.60 8.60
N ASN A 444 21.62 -20.30 8.09
CA ASN A 444 20.70 -21.34 7.66
C ASN A 444 21.08 -22.01 6.33
N ALA A 445 21.79 -21.30 5.45
CA ALA A 445 22.34 -21.91 4.22
C ALA A 445 23.45 -22.92 4.56
N HIS A 446 24.24 -22.68 5.61
CA HIS A 446 25.23 -23.63 6.11
C HIS A 446 24.58 -24.85 6.78
N ALA A 447 23.62 -24.65 7.70
CA ALA A 447 22.91 -25.74 8.38
C ALA A 447 22.16 -26.66 7.40
N GLY A 448 21.57 -26.10 6.32
CA GLY A 448 20.92 -26.88 5.27
C GLY A 448 21.89 -27.73 4.44
N ARG A 449 23.13 -27.27 4.21
CA ARG A 449 24.17 -28.05 3.51
C ARG A 449 24.71 -29.18 4.39
N GLU A 450 24.94 -28.93 5.69
CA GLU A 450 25.38 -29.97 6.62
C GLU A 450 24.36 -31.08 6.75
N HIS A 451 23.07 -30.77 6.76
CA HIS A 451 22.00 -31.78 6.80
C HIS A 451 21.93 -32.61 5.52
N GLN A 452 22.21 -32.04 4.35
CA GLN A 452 22.29 -32.79 3.09
C GLN A 452 23.53 -33.70 3.00
N VAL A 453 24.65 -33.28 3.61
CA VAL A 453 25.89 -34.07 3.63
C VAL A 453 25.79 -35.26 4.62
N MET A 454 25.00 -35.14 5.68
CA MET A 454 24.80 -36.25 6.66
C MET A 454 23.74 -37.28 6.21
N VAL A 455 23.01 -37.04 5.15
CA VAL A 455 21.95 -37.94 4.62
C VAL A 455 22.46 -38.74 3.40
N HIS A 456 23.70 -38.50 2.96
CA HIS A 456 24.44 -39.32 1.97
C HIS A 456 25.62 -40.01 2.64
#